data_4d1cef4430b307c28678380b45096701
#
_entry.id   4d1cef4430b307c28678380b45096701
#
_cell.length_a   1.000
_cell.length_b   1.000
_cell.length_c   1.000
_cell.angle_alpha   90.00
_cell.angle_beta   90.00
_cell.angle_gamma   90.00
#
_symmetry.space_group_name_H-M   'P 1'
#
loop_
_entity.id
_entity.type
_entity.pdbx_description
1 polymer ?
#
loop_
_entity_poly.entity_id
_entity_poly.type
_entity_poly.pdbx_seq_one_letter_code
_entity_poly.pdbx_strand_id
1 'polypeptide(L)'
;MSTRLLEAIVRRDASALEELLDPEFVHLNGNGVRTPRAEFIASVLSSTYTVLEAGFESLSADVVGGLGVVNGVQRAEVALGEGERVVSLGAFTDVFVPSENGWRIRLARSMDLDG
;
A
#
# COMPACT_ATOMS: atom_id res chain seq x y z
N MET A 1 -9.37 2.92 6.03
CA MET A 1 -8.73 3.53 4.85
C MET A 1 -7.57 2.70 4.32
N SER A 2 -6.62 2.30 5.16
CA SER A 2 -5.52 1.43 4.69
C SER A 2 -6.01 0.07 4.19
N THR A 3 -7.09 -0.45 4.74
CA THR A 3 -7.71 -1.69 4.27
C THR A 3 -8.16 -1.58 2.81
N ARG A 4 -8.69 -0.43 2.42
CA ARG A 4 -9.13 -0.21 1.03
C ARG A 4 -7.96 -0.21 0.05
N LEU A 5 -6.82 0.36 0.45
CA LEU A 5 -5.63 0.32 -0.39
C LEU A 5 -5.15 -1.12 -0.58
N LEU A 6 -5.08 -1.89 0.51
CA LEU A 6 -4.67 -3.28 0.44
C LEU A 6 -5.60 -4.09 -0.47
N GLU A 7 -6.92 -3.91 -0.34
CA GLU A 7 -7.88 -4.57 -1.21
C GLU A 7 -7.70 -4.20 -2.68
N ALA A 8 -7.48 -2.92 -2.96
CA ALA A 8 -7.27 -2.45 -4.33
C ALA A 8 -6.01 -3.07 -4.94
N ILE A 9 -4.94 -3.20 -4.16
CA ILE A 9 -3.70 -3.84 -4.61
C ILE A 9 -3.92 -5.32 -4.88
N VAL A 10 -4.56 -6.02 -3.96
CA VAL A 10 -4.83 -7.46 -4.09
C VAL A 10 -5.68 -7.76 -5.32
N ARG A 11 -6.69 -6.93 -5.57
CA ARG A 11 -7.60 -7.09 -6.71
C ARG A 11 -7.08 -6.46 -7.99
N ARG A 12 -5.98 -5.75 -7.94
CA ARG A 12 -5.44 -4.98 -9.07
C ARG A 12 -6.50 -4.08 -9.69
N ASP A 13 -7.22 -3.36 -8.82
CA ASP A 13 -8.33 -2.49 -9.21
C ASP A 13 -7.82 -1.08 -9.54
N ALA A 14 -7.59 -0.81 -10.82
CA ALA A 14 -7.06 0.48 -11.27
C ALA A 14 -7.96 1.65 -10.87
N SER A 15 -9.28 1.50 -11.00
CA SER A 15 -10.21 2.57 -10.65
C SER A 15 -10.14 2.92 -9.17
N ALA A 16 -10.07 1.90 -8.30
CA ALA A 16 -9.97 2.12 -6.87
C ALA A 16 -8.64 2.79 -6.51
N LEU A 17 -7.53 2.37 -7.14
CA LEU A 17 -6.23 2.98 -6.92
C LEU A 17 -6.25 4.46 -7.32
N GLU A 18 -6.84 4.77 -8.47
CA GLU A 18 -6.94 6.16 -8.93
C GLU A 18 -7.76 7.04 -7.98
N GLU A 19 -8.80 6.49 -7.35
CA GLU A 19 -9.60 7.22 -6.39
C GLU A 19 -8.92 7.40 -5.03
N LEU A 20 -8.18 6.39 -4.59
CA LEU A 20 -7.53 6.39 -3.28
C LEU A 20 -6.26 7.21 -3.24
N LEU A 21 -5.54 7.29 -4.35
CA LEU A 21 -4.25 7.96 -4.40
C LEU A 21 -4.38 9.43 -4.81
N ASP A 22 -3.77 10.31 -4.03
CA ASP A 22 -3.69 11.72 -4.36
C ASP A 22 -2.96 11.91 -5.70
N PRO A 23 -3.29 12.94 -6.50
CA PRO A 23 -2.56 13.19 -7.75
C PRO A 23 -1.04 13.28 -7.61
N GLU A 24 -0.56 13.72 -6.45
CA GLU A 24 0.87 13.84 -6.17
C GLU A 24 1.41 12.70 -5.33
N PHE A 25 0.72 11.57 -5.30
CA PHE A 25 1.12 10.40 -4.53
C PHE A 25 2.53 9.92 -4.88
N VAL A 26 3.27 9.50 -3.85
CA VAL A 26 4.58 8.87 -3.99
C VAL A 26 4.64 7.67 -3.06
N HIS A 27 5.18 6.57 -3.56
CA HIS A 27 5.53 5.41 -2.75
C HIS A 27 7.04 5.44 -2.48
N LEU A 28 7.42 5.21 -1.24
CA LEU A 28 8.82 5.19 -0.82
C LEU A 28 9.13 3.82 -0.22
N ASN A 29 10.09 3.09 -0.81
CA ASN A 29 10.45 1.79 -0.27
C ASN A 29 11.58 1.88 0.76
N GLY A 30 11.95 0.75 1.38
CA GLY A 30 12.98 0.70 2.40
C GLY A 30 14.38 1.10 1.94
N ASN A 31 14.62 1.09 0.64
CA ASN A 31 15.90 1.49 0.05
C ASN A 31 15.91 2.96 -0.40
N GLY A 32 14.85 3.70 -0.09
CA GLY A 32 14.76 5.10 -0.45
C GLY A 32 14.33 5.36 -1.89
N VAL A 33 13.90 4.33 -2.62
CA VAL A 33 13.43 4.49 -3.99
C VAL A 33 12.02 5.09 -3.98
N ARG A 34 11.84 6.18 -4.75
CA ARG A 34 10.57 6.90 -4.87
C ARG A 34 9.86 6.48 -6.15
N THR A 35 8.61 6.07 -6.03
CA THR A 35 7.80 5.67 -7.17
C THR A 35 6.58 6.60 -7.28
N PRO A 36 6.49 7.42 -8.34
CA PRO A 36 5.34 8.29 -8.53
C PRO A 36 4.04 7.51 -8.76
N ARG A 37 2.92 8.21 -8.64
CA ARG A 37 1.58 7.64 -8.73
C ARG A 37 1.36 6.74 -9.95
N ALA A 38 1.65 7.25 -11.14
CA ALA A 38 1.39 6.50 -12.37
C ALA A 38 2.21 5.22 -12.44
N GLU A 39 3.48 5.30 -12.05
CA GLU A 39 4.37 4.14 -12.03
C GLU A 39 3.98 3.14 -10.95
N PHE A 40 3.51 3.62 -9.80
CA PHE A 40 3.04 2.75 -8.72
C PHE A 40 1.81 1.95 -9.18
N ILE A 41 0.84 2.62 -9.78
CA ILE A 41 -0.37 1.95 -10.30
C ILE A 41 0.03 0.92 -11.36
N ALA A 42 0.90 1.30 -12.29
CA ALA A 42 1.37 0.39 -13.33
C ALA A 42 2.06 -0.85 -12.74
N SER A 43 2.88 -0.67 -11.70
CA SER A 43 3.57 -1.78 -11.06
C SER A 43 2.60 -2.75 -10.37
N VAL A 44 1.55 -2.23 -9.76
CA VAL A 44 0.51 -3.08 -9.14
C VAL A 44 -0.21 -3.90 -10.21
N LEU A 45 -0.59 -3.26 -11.31
CA LEU A 45 -1.34 -3.94 -12.38
C LEU A 45 -0.51 -4.97 -13.12
N SER A 46 0.80 -4.79 -13.18
CA SER A 46 1.70 -5.68 -13.92
C SER A 46 2.38 -6.75 -13.05
N SER A 47 2.08 -6.80 -11.76
CA SER A 47 2.70 -7.77 -10.87
C SER A 47 2.39 -9.20 -11.30
N THR A 48 3.37 -10.09 -11.15
CA THR A 48 3.28 -11.48 -11.61
C THR A 48 2.99 -12.47 -10.50
N TYR A 49 2.96 -12.00 -9.26
CA TYR A 49 2.62 -12.85 -8.13
C TYR A 49 1.13 -12.77 -7.83
N THR A 50 0.62 -13.77 -7.12
CA THR A 50 -0.77 -13.80 -6.65
C THR A 50 -0.79 -13.68 -5.14
N VAL A 51 -1.55 -12.73 -4.62
CA VAL A 51 -1.74 -12.61 -3.17
C VAL A 51 -2.83 -13.58 -2.75
N LEU A 52 -2.47 -14.56 -1.93
CA LEU A 52 -3.40 -15.59 -1.44
C LEU A 52 -4.14 -15.14 -0.20
N GLU A 53 -3.44 -14.45 0.69
CA GLU A 53 -4.00 -13.94 1.92
C GLU A 53 -3.22 -12.70 2.34
N ALA A 54 -3.91 -11.70 2.87
CA ALA A 54 -3.26 -10.50 3.35
C ALA A 54 -4.06 -9.91 4.52
N GLY A 55 -3.35 -9.29 5.45
CA GLY A 55 -3.97 -8.65 6.60
C GLY A 55 -2.96 -7.82 7.38
N PHE A 56 -3.40 -7.31 8.51
CA PHE A 56 -2.56 -6.48 9.35
C PHE A 56 -2.27 -7.18 10.67
N GLU A 57 -0.98 -7.24 11.03
CA GLU A 57 -0.53 -7.72 12.34
C GLU A 57 -0.73 -6.63 13.39
N SER A 58 -0.53 -5.37 12.99
CA SER A 58 -0.79 -4.23 13.84
C SER A 58 -1.25 -3.05 12.97
N LEU A 59 -2.01 -2.15 13.57
CA LEU A 59 -2.54 -1.00 12.86
C LEU A 59 -2.84 0.10 13.86
N SER A 60 -2.33 1.30 13.61
CA SER A 60 -2.65 2.48 14.41
C SER A 60 -2.87 3.68 13.50
N ALA A 61 -3.78 4.56 13.90
CA ALA A 61 -4.11 5.74 13.12
C ALA A 61 -4.17 6.98 14.01
N ASP A 62 -3.61 8.08 13.51
CA ASP A 62 -3.60 9.36 14.21
C ASP A 62 -3.92 10.49 13.24
N VAL A 63 -4.38 11.61 13.78
CA VAL A 63 -4.54 12.83 13.01
C VAL A 63 -3.57 13.86 13.57
N VAL A 64 -2.69 14.36 12.72
CA VAL A 64 -1.64 15.29 13.10
C VAL A 64 -1.68 16.49 12.15
N GLY A 65 -2.01 17.68 12.68
CA GLY A 65 -2.03 18.91 11.89
C GLY A 65 -2.91 18.85 10.63
N GLY A 66 -4.05 18.19 10.70
CA GLY A 66 -4.95 18.05 9.55
C GLY A 66 -4.60 16.91 8.61
N LEU A 67 -3.55 16.15 8.90
CA LEU A 67 -3.14 14.99 8.12
C LEU A 67 -3.53 13.71 8.86
N GLY A 68 -3.95 12.71 8.12
CA GLY A 68 -4.15 11.37 8.68
C GLY A 68 -2.89 10.56 8.52
N VAL A 69 -2.45 9.90 9.59
CA VAL A 69 -1.26 9.05 9.54
C VAL A 69 -1.64 7.66 10.03
N VAL A 70 -1.40 6.65 9.21
CA VAL A 70 -1.67 5.27 9.56
C VAL A 70 -0.35 4.50 9.53
N ASN A 71 -0.02 3.86 10.65
CA ASN A 71 1.16 3.01 10.77
C ASN A 71 0.73 1.59 11.06
N GLY A 72 1.49 0.64 10.57
CA GLY A 72 1.18 -0.75 10.88
C GLY A 72 2.20 -1.73 10.36
N VAL A 73 1.90 -2.99 10.59
CA VAL A 73 2.64 -4.11 10.02
C VAL A 73 1.66 -4.95 9.24
N GLN A 74 1.98 -5.19 7.99
CA GLN A 74 1.17 -5.95 7.05
C GLN A 74 1.81 -7.32 6.84
N ARG A 75 0.96 -8.34 6.82
CA ARG A 75 1.38 -9.70 6.51
C ARG A 75 0.68 -10.14 5.23
N ALA A 76 1.42 -10.72 4.31
CA ALA A 76 0.85 -11.25 3.09
C ALA A 76 1.45 -12.62 2.77
N GLU A 77 0.61 -13.54 2.30
CA GLU A 77 1.04 -14.81 1.74
C GLU A 77 0.86 -14.73 0.23
N VAL A 78 1.93 -14.92 -0.52
CA VAL A 78 1.92 -14.78 -1.97
C VAL A 78 2.40 -16.04 -2.64
N ALA A 79 1.83 -16.35 -3.80
CA ALA A 79 2.27 -17.42 -4.66
C ALA A 79 3.15 -16.85 -5.77
N LEU A 80 4.34 -17.43 -5.93
CA LEU A 80 5.33 -17.00 -6.92
C LEU A 80 5.44 -18.03 -8.04
N GLY A 81 4.36 -18.15 -8.85
CA GLY A 81 4.38 -19.09 -9.96
C GLY A 81 4.04 -20.52 -9.52
N GLU A 82 4.86 -21.49 -9.90
CA GLU A 82 4.54 -22.93 -9.79
C GLU A 82 4.54 -23.51 -8.36
N GLY A 83 3.58 -23.08 -7.54
CA GLY A 83 3.39 -23.68 -6.22
C GLY A 83 4.30 -23.15 -5.13
N GLU A 84 5.19 -22.23 -5.44
CA GLU A 84 6.05 -21.62 -4.45
C GLU A 84 5.28 -20.55 -3.70
N ARG A 85 5.34 -20.58 -2.36
CA ARG A 85 4.67 -19.62 -1.49
C ARG A 85 5.64 -18.92 -0.57
N VAL A 86 5.44 -17.62 -0.39
CA VAL A 86 6.25 -16.81 0.50
C VAL A 86 5.34 -16.01 1.42
N VAL A 87 5.69 -15.97 2.71
CA VAL A 87 5.03 -15.08 3.67
C VAL A 87 5.92 -13.86 3.85
N SER A 88 5.33 -12.69 3.65
CA SER A 88 6.02 -11.41 3.73
C SER A 88 5.46 -10.58 4.87
N LEU A 89 6.33 -9.95 5.65
CA LEU A 89 5.97 -8.98 6.67
C LEU A 89 6.57 -7.65 6.28
N GLY A 90 5.75 -6.60 6.32
CA GLY A 90 6.21 -5.26 5.97
C GLY A 90 5.67 -4.22 6.94
N ALA A 91 6.53 -3.34 7.40
CA ALA A 91 6.11 -2.16 8.15
C ALA A 91 5.73 -1.07 7.15
N PHE A 92 4.68 -0.33 7.44
CA PHE A 92 4.25 0.73 6.54
C PHE A 92 3.76 1.96 7.29
N THR A 93 3.83 3.10 6.62
CA THR A 93 3.25 4.36 7.06
C THR A 93 2.56 4.99 5.85
N ASP A 94 1.27 5.26 5.98
CA ASP A 94 0.50 5.96 4.96
C ASP A 94 0.10 7.31 5.48
N VAL A 95 0.30 8.36 4.68
CA VAL A 95 -0.10 9.73 5.01
C VAL A 95 -1.28 10.10 4.12
N PHE A 96 -2.37 10.49 4.76
CA PHE A 96 -3.62 10.84 4.09
C PHE A 96 -3.82 12.35 4.14
N VAL A 97 -4.30 12.91 3.05
CA VAL A 97 -4.68 14.32 2.95
C VAL A 97 -6.18 14.44 2.68
N PRO A 98 -6.84 15.48 3.20
CA PRO A 98 -8.25 15.69 2.90
C PRO A 98 -8.45 16.02 1.43
N SER A 99 -9.56 15.54 0.87
CA SER A 99 -9.97 15.84 -0.50
C SER A 99 -11.48 16.06 -0.53
N GLU A 100 -12.01 16.44 -1.68
CA GLU A 100 -13.45 16.69 -1.83
C GLU A 100 -14.31 15.47 -1.48
N ASN A 101 -13.80 14.29 -1.74
CA ASN A 101 -14.54 13.04 -1.52
C ASN A 101 -14.02 12.24 -0.32
N GLY A 102 -13.37 12.91 0.62
CA GLY A 102 -12.81 12.26 1.79
C GLY A 102 -11.28 12.30 1.77
N TRP A 103 -10.67 11.29 2.36
CA TRP A 103 -9.21 11.23 2.47
C TRP A 103 -8.59 10.54 1.27
N ARG A 104 -7.44 11.07 0.80
CA ARG A 104 -6.61 10.41 -0.22
C ARG A 104 -5.21 10.20 0.31
N ILE A 105 -4.53 9.17 -0.20
CA ILE A 105 -3.16 8.85 0.23
C ILE A 105 -2.18 9.70 -0.56
N ARG A 106 -1.40 10.50 0.16
CA ARG A 106 -0.38 11.39 -0.42
C ARG A 106 0.98 10.72 -0.46
N LEU A 107 1.28 9.90 0.54
CA LEU A 107 2.57 9.24 0.69
C LEU A 107 2.34 7.87 1.31
N ALA A 108 2.97 6.86 0.76
CA ALA A 108 3.02 5.53 1.36
C ALA A 108 4.48 5.12 1.47
N ARG A 109 4.87 4.72 2.66
CA ARG A 109 6.23 4.23 2.90
C ARG A 109 6.14 2.80 3.42
N SER A 110 6.95 1.92 2.87
CA SER A 110 6.96 0.52 3.30
C SER A 110 8.39 -0.01 3.39
N MET A 111 8.56 -1.01 4.25
CA MET A 111 9.87 -1.61 4.52
C MET A 111 9.66 -3.08 4.88
N ASP A 112 10.45 -3.96 4.27
CA ASP A 112 10.39 -5.37 4.61
C ASP A 112 11.00 -5.62 5.99
N LEU A 113 10.33 -6.44 6.80
CA LEU A 113 10.77 -6.78 8.15
C LEU A 113 11.51 -8.10 8.24
N ASP A 114 11.31 -8.96 7.28
CA ASP A 114 11.90 -10.30 7.26
C ASP A 114 13.09 -10.41 6.31
N GLY A 115 13.61 -9.30 5.98
CA GLY A 115 14.71 -9.16 5.04
C GLY A 115 16.04 -9.43 5.48
#